data_e701a6d9fa9a8f7abbb4b9fef7ff26dd
#
_entry.id   e701a6d9fa9a8f7abbb4b9fef7ff26dd
#
_cell.length_a   1.000
_cell.length_b   1.000
_cell.length_c   1.000
_cell.angle_alpha   90.00
_cell.angle_beta   90.00
_cell.angle_gamma   90.00
#
_symmetry.space_group_name_H-M   'P 1'
#
loop_
_entity.id
_entity.type
_entity.pdbx_description
1 polymer ?
#
loop_
_entity_poly.entity_id
_entity_poly.type
_entity_poly.pdbx_seq_one_letter_code
_entity_poly.pdbx_strand_id
1 'polypeptide(L)'
;MRHLSAAQVARLAGVDPGARPYYRALADGVRARIMDGQIPVRVRMPAERHLAESLRVSRTTVTAAYDLLRERGYLESRQGSGSWTALPDPASTAENPWLSTGGDGLIQLHSAAPPAPAALREAMLEVVEDLPRHGMGNGYDPMGLPLLRERIAARYTARGVATRPEQILVTAGSQHALHLVLGLLAGPGDAVLVESPTYPHAIDAARQRGARIVPVGISHEGWRPDLLTGAMRQSGARLAYLMPDFQNPTGALMDDATRAAVTAMARRHDALLLIDETWQELAVDEVPHTSPMAAFDTDSRVISVGSASKLWWGGLRVGWVRATAALARRLALHRAVVDIAGPVLEQLAVARLFDRLEETRAERRRALRASRAALVDGLREHLPEWTFTVPRGGGTLWVRLNGDAATPLAEAAAGHGVRLAPGPWFGLEGTLEGYLRLPFTLPPQVLTEAVVRLRAAREHGPAGPAPVPASLSAMV
;
A
#
# COMPACT_ATOMS: atom_id res chain seq x y z
N MET A 1 -0.68 15.58 -8.79
CA MET A 1 0.07 16.84 -9.04
C MET A 1 -0.16 17.30 -10.48
N ARG A 2 -0.28 18.62 -10.74
CA ARG A 2 -0.36 19.16 -12.10
C ARG A 2 0.98 19.67 -12.61
N HIS A 3 1.87 20.10 -11.71
CA HIS A 3 3.24 20.52 -12.04
C HIS A 3 4.17 20.37 -10.84
N LEU A 4 5.46 20.25 -11.10
CA LEU A 4 6.53 20.30 -10.10
C LEU A 4 7.23 21.65 -10.16
N SER A 5 7.64 22.19 -9.02
CA SER A 5 8.50 23.37 -9.00
C SER A 5 9.93 22.99 -9.38
N ALA A 6 10.72 23.98 -9.87
CA ALA A 6 12.11 23.78 -10.22
C ALA A 6 12.94 23.26 -9.02
N ALA A 7 12.68 23.80 -7.83
CA ALA A 7 13.36 23.37 -6.61
C ALA A 7 13.03 21.91 -6.22
N GLN A 8 11.79 21.46 -6.46
CA GLN A 8 11.40 20.07 -6.22
C GLN A 8 12.11 19.12 -7.17
N VAL A 9 12.13 19.44 -8.48
CA VAL A 9 12.83 18.62 -9.48
C VAL A 9 14.32 18.57 -9.22
N ALA A 10 14.96 19.72 -8.93
CA ALA A 10 16.38 19.79 -8.61
C ALA A 10 16.76 18.88 -7.43
N ARG A 11 15.96 18.91 -6.38
CA ARG A 11 16.17 18.08 -5.19
C ARG A 11 15.92 16.59 -5.45
N LEU A 12 14.83 16.25 -6.16
CA LEU A 12 14.50 14.86 -6.48
C LEU A 12 15.51 14.23 -7.44
N ALA A 13 15.98 14.97 -8.43
CA ALA A 13 16.99 14.48 -9.38
C ALA A 13 18.30 14.09 -8.71
N GLY A 14 18.68 14.77 -7.61
CA GLY A 14 19.81 14.37 -6.77
C GLY A 14 21.16 14.30 -7.51
N VAL A 15 21.41 15.21 -8.47
CA VAL A 15 22.59 15.16 -9.34
C VAL A 15 23.81 15.70 -8.61
N ASP A 16 24.89 14.95 -8.61
CA ASP A 16 26.19 15.43 -8.14
C ASP A 16 26.65 16.66 -8.99
N PRO A 17 26.95 17.80 -8.37
CA PRO A 17 27.45 18.97 -9.09
C PRO A 17 28.72 18.70 -9.90
N GLY A 18 29.53 17.70 -9.53
CA GLY A 18 30.71 17.24 -10.22
C GLY A 18 30.49 16.36 -11.44
N ALA A 19 29.29 15.83 -11.64
CA ALA A 19 29.00 14.88 -12.72
C ALA A 19 29.25 15.45 -14.11
N ARG A 20 29.90 14.67 -14.98
CA ARG A 20 30.19 15.08 -16.37
C ARG A 20 29.87 13.94 -17.33
N PRO A 21 29.13 14.17 -18.42
CA PRO A 21 28.43 15.42 -18.74
C PRO A 21 27.17 15.63 -17.90
N TYR A 22 26.99 16.79 -17.31
CA TYR A 22 25.94 17.09 -16.35
C TYR A 22 24.51 16.86 -16.90
N TYR A 23 24.28 17.19 -18.18
CA TYR A 23 22.94 16.98 -18.79
C TYR A 23 22.51 15.50 -18.80
N ARG A 24 23.44 14.55 -18.98
CA ARG A 24 23.15 13.11 -18.91
C ARG A 24 22.81 12.70 -17.47
N ALA A 25 23.61 13.12 -16.52
CA ALA A 25 23.35 12.83 -15.11
C ALA A 25 21.98 13.40 -14.66
N LEU A 26 21.62 14.61 -15.13
CA LEU A 26 20.32 15.22 -14.87
C LEU A 26 19.19 14.41 -15.52
N ALA A 27 19.32 14.02 -16.78
CA ALA A 27 18.34 13.19 -17.47
C ALA A 27 18.16 11.82 -16.78
N ASP A 28 19.26 11.17 -16.43
CA ASP A 28 19.22 9.87 -15.75
C ASP A 28 18.63 9.98 -14.34
N GLY A 29 18.95 11.04 -13.59
CA GLY A 29 18.35 11.33 -12.29
C GLY A 29 16.85 11.56 -12.37
N VAL A 30 16.37 12.39 -13.30
CA VAL A 30 14.94 12.62 -13.53
C VAL A 30 14.26 11.33 -13.99
N ARG A 31 14.84 10.59 -14.93
CA ARG A 31 14.33 9.29 -15.39
C ARG A 31 14.15 8.31 -14.23
N ALA A 32 15.18 8.17 -13.39
CA ALA A 32 15.10 7.29 -12.21
C ALA A 32 13.93 7.67 -11.32
N ARG A 33 13.68 8.98 -11.08
CA ARG A 33 12.57 9.44 -10.24
C ARG A 33 11.20 9.29 -10.89
N ILE A 34 11.11 9.32 -12.22
CA ILE A 34 9.87 8.95 -12.94
C ILE A 34 9.62 7.45 -12.78
N MET A 35 10.64 6.62 -13.00
CA MET A 35 10.55 5.16 -12.88
C MET A 35 10.24 4.72 -11.44
N ASP A 36 10.77 5.41 -10.44
CA ASP A 36 10.51 5.17 -9.02
C ASP A 36 9.14 5.74 -8.55
N GLY A 37 8.37 6.39 -9.44
CA GLY A 37 7.10 7.02 -9.09
C GLY A 37 7.22 8.27 -8.21
N GLN A 38 8.42 8.73 -7.87
CA GLN A 38 8.64 9.95 -7.08
C GLN A 38 8.37 11.22 -7.89
N ILE A 39 8.61 11.17 -9.18
CA ILE A 39 8.10 12.13 -10.18
C ILE A 39 6.97 11.44 -10.92
N PRO A 40 5.69 11.80 -10.67
CA PRO A 40 4.57 11.14 -11.34
C PRO A 40 4.56 11.40 -12.84
N VAL A 41 4.00 10.48 -13.62
CA VAL A 41 3.72 10.69 -15.05
C VAL A 41 2.58 11.69 -15.27
N ARG A 42 2.51 12.28 -16.47
CA ARG A 42 1.52 13.30 -16.84
C ARG A 42 1.56 14.55 -15.96
N VAL A 43 2.73 14.87 -15.42
CA VAL A 43 2.98 16.07 -14.63
C VAL A 43 3.81 17.05 -15.46
N ARG A 44 3.45 18.32 -15.39
CA ARG A 44 4.19 19.37 -16.06
C ARG A 44 5.53 19.60 -15.37
N MET A 45 6.60 19.51 -16.14
CA MET A 45 7.96 19.84 -15.70
C MET A 45 8.14 21.36 -15.64
N PRO A 46 9.03 21.84 -14.75
CA PRO A 46 9.38 23.27 -14.72
C PRO A 46 9.97 23.73 -16.06
N ALA A 47 9.76 24.99 -16.38
CA ALA A 47 10.41 25.59 -17.54
C ALA A 47 11.94 25.48 -17.41
N GLU A 48 12.61 25.18 -18.53
CA GLU A 48 14.07 24.97 -18.58
C GLU A 48 14.86 26.09 -17.89
N ARG A 49 14.42 27.35 -18.06
CA ARG A 49 15.01 28.52 -17.43
C ARG A 49 14.98 28.40 -15.89
N HIS A 50 13.83 28.08 -15.31
CA HIS A 50 13.67 28.03 -13.86
C HIS A 50 14.42 26.83 -13.25
N LEU A 51 14.49 25.70 -13.98
CA LEU A 51 15.27 24.56 -13.52
C LEU A 51 16.77 24.83 -13.59
N ALA A 52 17.24 25.52 -14.64
CA ALA A 52 18.61 25.94 -14.80
C ALA A 52 19.06 26.86 -13.65
N GLU A 53 18.22 27.84 -13.29
CA GLU A 53 18.44 28.73 -12.14
C GLU A 53 18.54 27.92 -10.83
N SER A 54 17.62 26.99 -10.59
CA SER A 54 17.60 26.16 -9.37
C SER A 54 18.80 25.23 -9.26
N LEU A 55 19.31 24.72 -10.37
CA LEU A 55 20.48 23.82 -10.43
C LEU A 55 21.80 24.58 -10.58
N ARG A 56 21.76 25.89 -10.80
CA ARG A 56 22.95 26.75 -11.10
C ARG A 56 23.75 26.25 -12.31
N VAL A 57 23.08 25.86 -13.36
CA VAL A 57 23.68 25.42 -14.64
C VAL A 57 23.15 26.24 -15.80
N SER A 58 23.76 26.08 -16.99
CA SER A 58 23.28 26.77 -18.18
C SER A 58 21.89 26.25 -18.62
N ARG A 59 21.09 27.13 -19.23
CA ARG A 59 19.80 26.71 -19.84
C ARG A 59 20.00 25.61 -20.88
N THR A 60 21.06 25.69 -21.69
CA THR A 60 21.40 24.69 -22.70
C THR A 60 21.65 23.32 -22.12
N THR A 61 22.21 23.24 -20.90
CA THR A 61 22.38 21.95 -20.15
C THR A 61 21.03 21.32 -19.82
N VAL A 62 20.05 22.11 -19.36
CA VAL A 62 18.71 21.61 -19.04
C VAL A 62 17.94 21.26 -20.30
N THR A 63 18.05 22.07 -21.36
CA THR A 63 17.45 21.77 -22.68
C THR A 63 17.96 20.43 -23.20
N ALA A 64 19.28 20.19 -23.20
CA ALA A 64 19.86 18.91 -23.62
C ALA A 64 19.40 17.73 -22.77
N ALA A 65 19.20 17.91 -21.44
CA ALA A 65 18.63 16.88 -20.58
C ALA A 65 17.18 16.58 -20.92
N TYR A 66 16.37 17.61 -21.19
CA TYR A 66 14.97 17.44 -21.58
C TYR A 66 14.83 16.81 -22.97
N ASP A 67 15.71 17.16 -23.92
CA ASP A 67 15.74 16.54 -25.24
C ASP A 67 16.08 15.05 -25.15
N LEU A 68 17.07 14.69 -24.34
CA LEU A 68 17.42 13.29 -24.08
C LEU A 68 16.28 12.50 -23.41
N LEU A 69 15.54 13.14 -22.50
CA LEU A 69 14.37 12.53 -21.90
C LEU A 69 13.21 12.36 -22.90
N ARG A 70 13.03 13.29 -23.85
CA ARG A 70 12.04 13.17 -24.95
C ARG A 70 12.41 12.05 -25.92
N GLU A 71 13.68 12.00 -26.33
CA GLU A 71 14.20 10.94 -27.20
C GLU A 71 13.96 9.55 -26.59
N ARG A 72 14.08 9.43 -25.25
CA ARG A 72 13.87 8.17 -24.52
C ARG A 72 12.41 7.95 -24.12
N GLY A 73 11.47 8.81 -24.50
CA GLY A 73 10.03 8.68 -24.20
C GLY A 73 9.60 9.05 -22.78
N TYR A 74 10.48 9.65 -21.96
CA TYR A 74 10.15 10.05 -20.57
C TYR A 74 9.60 11.47 -20.46
N LEU A 75 9.67 12.26 -21.51
CA LEU A 75 8.99 13.55 -21.63
C LEU A 75 8.25 13.67 -22.97
N GLU A 76 7.09 14.32 -22.93
CA GLU A 76 6.33 14.74 -24.09
C GLU A 76 6.25 16.26 -24.17
N SER A 77 6.34 16.82 -25.38
CA SER A 77 6.04 18.23 -25.62
C SER A 77 4.57 18.39 -25.98
N ARG A 78 3.88 19.30 -25.27
CA ARG A 78 2.51 19.70 -25.64
C ARG A 78 2.52 21.13 -26.10
N GLN A 79 2.04 21.36 -27.30
CA GLN A 79 2.05 22.69 -27.96
C GLN A 79 1.43 23.74 -27.01
N GLY A 80 2.16 24.82 -26.74
CA GLY A 80 1.73 25.90 -25.83
C GLY A 80 1.74 25.58 -24.32
N SER A 81 1.97 24.33 -23.90
CA SER A 81 1.87 23.94 -22.46
C SER A 81 3.14 23.39 -21.85
N GLY A 82 4.23 23.30 -22.59
CA GLY A 82 5.56 22.87 -22.07
C GLY A 82 5.79 21.37 -22.12
N SER A 83 6.76 20.90 -21.32
CA SER A 83 7.16 19.49 -21.24
C SER A 83 6.39 18.78 -20.12
N TRP A 84 5.96 17.56 -20.39
CA TRP A 84 5.19 16.72 -19.48
C TRP A 84 5.88 15.37 -19.33
N THR A 85 5.89 14.84 -18.13
CA THR A 85 6.41 13.50 -17.88
C THR A 85 5.56 12.44 -18.56
N ALA A 86 6.24 11.46 -19.16
CA ALA A 86 5.64 10.31 -19.86
C ALA A 86 6.42 9.02 -19.48
N LEU A 87 5.95 7.91 -19.97
CA LEU A 87 6.71 6.66 -20.04
C LEU A 87 6.80 6.23 -21.50
N PRO A 88 7.90 5.56 -21.89
CA PRO A 88 7.92 4.79 -23.12
C PRO A 88 6.73 3.83 -23.17
N ASP A 89 6.19 3.56 -24.35
CA ASP A 89 4.96 2.81 -24.57
C ASP A 89 4.82 1.59 -23.64
N PRO A 90 3.71 1.45 -22.87
CA PRO A 90 3.60 0.41 -21.88
C PRO A 90 3.57 -0.96 -22.55
N ALA A 91 4.45 -1.85 -22.12
CA ALA A 91 4.28 -3.27 -22.33
C ALA A 91 2.87 -3.70 -21.88
N SER A 92 2.22 -4.57 -22.65
CA SER A 92 0.83 -5.01 -22.51
C SER A 92 0.38 -5.19 -21.06
N THR A 93 -0.82 -4.72 -20.74
CA THR A 93 -1.52 -4.97 -19.48
C THR A 93 -1.63 -6.47 -19.23
N ALA A 94 -0.82 -6.98 -18.32
CA ALA A 94 -0.98 -8.34 -17.81
C ALA A 94 -2.40 -8.53 -17.25
N GLU A 95 -2.98 -9.70 -17.46
CA GLU A 95 -4.25 -10.12 -16.86
C GLU A 95 -4.27 -9.81 -15.35
N ASN A 96 -5.45 -9.48 -14.82
CA ASN A 96 -5.58 -9.11 -13.40
C ASN A 96 -5.08 -10.27 -12.51
N PRO A 97 -3.92 -10.12 -11.88
CA PRO A 97 -3.24 -11.22 -11.21
C PRO A 97 -3.90 -11.65 -9.90
N TRP A 98 -4.85 -10.85 -9.42
CA TRP A 98 -5.61 -11.12 -8.20
C TRP A 98 -6.74 -12.14 -8.41
N LEU A 99 -7.08 -12.48 -9.66
CA LEU A 99 -8.08 -13.49 -10.02
C LEU A 99 -7.55 -14.93 -9.97
N SER A 100 -6.28 -15.11 -9.62
CA SER A 100 -5.71 -16.45 -9.48
C SER A 100 -6.32 -17.17 -8.28
N THR A 101 -7.01 -18.24 -8.54
CA THR A 101 -7.45 -19.23 -7.54
C THR A 101 -6.22 -20.05 -7.10
N GLY A 102 -5.90 -20.05 -5.80
CA GLY A 102 -4.89 -20.95 -5.25
C GLY A 102 -5.24 -22.40 -5.60
N GLY A 103 -4.31 -23.14 -6.17
CA GLY A 103 -4.52 -24.52 -6.66
C GLY A 103 -3.60 -24.89 -7.82
N ASP A 104 -2.85 -23.91 -8.33
CA ASP A 104 -1.90 -24.08 -9.42
C ASP A 104 -0.52 -24.63 -9.00
N GLY A 105 -0.34 -24.96 -7.72
CA GLY A 105 0.92 -25.48 -7.19
C GLY A 105 2.04 -24.44 -7.07
N LEU A 106 1.77 -23.16 -7.36
CA LEU A 106 2.76 -22.09 -7.29
C LEU A 106 2.93 -21.56 -5.86
N ILE A 107 4.13 -21.18 -5.49
CA ILE A 107 4.39 -20.42 -4.26
C ILE A 107 3.82 -19.00 -4.44
N GLN A 108 2.85 -18.62 -3.61
CA GLN A 108 2.06 -17.40 -3.78
C GLN A 108 2.72 -16.18 -3.10
N LEU A 109 3.72 -15.57 -3.75
CA LEU A 109 4.36 -14.32 -3.28
C LEU A 109 3.67 -13.04 -3.79
N HIS A 110 2.53 -13.15 -4.47
CA HIS A 110 1.73 -11.99 -4.85
C HIS A 110 0.78 -11.51 -3.74
N SER A 111 0.52 -12.34 -2.73
CA SER A 111 -0.40 -12.04 -1.62
C SER A 111 0.34 -11.97 -0.28
N ALA A 112 0.14 -10.88 0.46
CA ALA A 112 0.68 -10.69 1.81
C ALA A 112 -0.43 -11.01 2.83
N ALA A 113 -0.74 -12.29 3.01
CA ALA A 113 -1.78 -12.76 3.91
C ALA A 113 -1.24 -13.92 4.76
N PRO A 114 -1.10 -13.74 6.09
CA PRO A 114 -0.65 -14.81 6.97
C PRO A 114 -1.74 -15.86 7.17
N PRO A 115 -1.37 -17.12 7.49
CA PRO A 115 -2.33 -18.17 7.85
C PRO A 115 -3.07 -17.82 9.15
N ALA A 116 -4.12 -18.60 9.48
CA ALA A 116 -4.87 -18.42 10.72
C ALA A 116 -3.99 -18.66 11.95
N PRO A 117 -4.12 -17.85 13.05
CA PRO A 117 -3.43 -18.09 14.31
C PRO A 117 -4.08 -19.23 15.08
N ALA A 118 -3.35 -19.79 16.06
CA ALA A 118 -3.87 -20.85 16.92
C ALA A 118 -5.16 -20.44 17.66
N ALA A 119 -5.24 -19.20 18.12
CA ALA A 119 -6.38 -18.64 18.84
C ALA A 119 -7.70 -18.63 18.04
N LEU A 120 -7.66 -18.73 16.69
CA LEU A 120 -8.88 -18.72 15.87
C LEU A 120 -9.78 -19.91 16.17
N ARG A 121 -9.22 -21.12 16.32
CA ARG A 121 -10.02 -22.32 16.59
C ARG A 121 -10.82 -22.18 17.89
N GLU A 122 -10.19 -21.71 18.94
CA GLU A 122 -10.83 -21.52 20.24
C GLU A 122 -11.91 -20.45 20.18
N ALA A 123 -11.61 -19.32 19.54
CA ALA A 123 -12.60 -18.27 19.33
C ALA A 123 -13.84 -18.76 18.58
N MET A 124 -13.67 -19.61 17.56
CA MET A 124 -14.79 -20.19 16.79
C MET A 124 -15.62 -21.17 17.63
N LEU A 125 -15.01 -21.96 18.52
CA LEU A 125 -15.75 -22.84 19.45
C LEU A 125 -16.61 -22.03 20.41
N GLU A 126 -16.07 -20.92 20.98
CA GLU A 126 -16.85 -20.02 21.84
C GLU A 126 -18.02 -19.36 21.11
N VAL A 127 -17.86 -19.05 19.80
CA VAL A 127 -18.93 -18.48 18.99
C VAL A 127 -20.13 -19.42 18.89
N VAL A 128 -19.90 -20.73 18.75
CA VAL A 128 -20.98 -21.72 18.69
C VAL A 128 -21.81 -21.73 19.98
N GLU A 129 -21.15 -21.56 21.15
CA GLU A 129 -21.82 -21.46 22.45
C GLU A 129 -22.62 -20.15 22.60
N ASP A 130 -22.17 -19.05 22.03
CA ASP A 130 -22.85 -17.75 22.06
C ASP A 130 -24.01 -17.65 21.06
N LEU A 131 -24.02 -18.47 20.02
CA LEU A 131 -24.98 -18.39 18.91
C LEU A 131 -26.45 -18.37 19.34
N PRO A 132 -26.92 -19.17 20.33
CA PRO A 132 -28.31 -19.14 20.75
C PRO A 132 -28.80 -17.76 21.22
N ARG A 133 -27.88 -16.94 21.81
CA ARG A 133 -28.21 -15.58 22.28
C ARG A 133 -28.37 -14.60 21.14
N HIS A 134 -27.61 -14.78 20.05
CA HIS A 134 -27.61 -13.90 18.88
C HIS A 134 -28.59 -14.35 17.78
N GLY A 135 -28.96 -15.61 17.76
CA GLY A 135 -29.88 -16.20 16.79
C GLY A 135 -31.34 -15.89 17.00
N MET A 136 -31.74 -15.21 18.09
CA MET A 136 -33.14 -14.88 18.39
C MET A 136 -33.71 -13.72 17.55
N GLY A 137 -32.86 -12.92 16.91
CA GLY A 137 -33.20 -11.81 16.04
C GLY A 137 -33.11 -12.18 14.54
N ASN A 138 -33.33 -11.18 13.68
CA ASN A 138 -33.18 -11.36 12.23
C ASN A 138 -31.71 -11.35 11.75
N GLY A 139 -30.73 -11.11 12.63
CA GLY A 139 -29.31 -11.10 12.33
C GLY A 139 -28.80 -9.88 11.56
N TYR A 140 -29.65 -8.94 11.19
CA TYR A 140 -29.24 -7.74 10.45
C TYR A 140 -28.90 -6.59 11.39
N ASP A 141 -27.61 -6.26 11.47
CA ASP A 141 -27.12 -5.02 12.10
C ASP A 141 -26.26 -4.26 11.08
N PRO A 142 -26.79 -3.21 10.47
CA PRO A 142 -26.05 -2.43 9.46
C PRO A 142 -24.79 -1.75 9.99
N MET A 143 -24.75 -1.42 11.31
CA MET A 143 -23.56 -0.88 11.94
C MET A 143 -22.55 -1.95 12.37
N GLY A 144 -23.00 -3.21 12.46
CA GLY A 144 -22.26 -4.33 13.02
C GLY A 144 -22.53 -4.53 14.51
N LEU A 145 -22.27 -5.74 15.00
CA LEU A 145 -22.59 -6.18 16.35
C LEU A 145 -22.09 -5.21 17.42
N PRO A 146 -22.93 -4.82 18.40
CA PRO A 146 -22.54 -3.93 19.48
C PRO A 146 -21.29 -4.40 20.21
N LEU A 147 -21.20 -5.67 20.56
CA LEU A 147 -20.04 -6.29 21.20
C LEU A 147 -18.73 -6.02 20.45
N LEU A 148 -18.72 -6.23 19.14
CA LEU A 148 -17.51 -5.99 18.33
C LEU A 148 -17.18 -4.50 18.24
N ARG A 149 -18.18 -3.64 18.06
CA ARG A 149 -17.97 -2.17 18.02
C ARG A 149 -17.40 -1.66 19.36
N GLU A 150 -17.84 -2.19 20.49
CA GLU A 150 -17.30 -1.88 21.80
C GLU A 150 -15.84 -2.30 21.93
N ARG A 151 -15.45 -3.52 21.50
CA ARG A 151 -14.07 -4.01 21.51
C ARG A 151 -13.16 -3.11 20.63
N ILE A 152 -13.61 -2.77 19.43
CA ILE A 152 -12.86 -1.89 18.53
C ILE A 152 -12.71 -0.50 19.15
N ALA A 153 -13.78 0.10 19.68
CA ALA A 153 -13.73 1.41 20.32
C ALA A 153 -12.81 1.43 21.53
N ALA A 154 -12.86 0.40 22.38
CA ALA A 154 -11.95 0.22 23.51
C ALA A 154 -10.48 0.14 23.07
N ARG A 155 -10.18 -0.55 21.95
CA ARG A 155 -8.83 -0.62 21.39
C ARG A 155 -8.30 0.75 20.96
N TYR A 156 -9.11 1.57 20.25
CA TYR A 156 -8.71 2.94 19.90
C TYR A 156 -8.49 3.79 21.15
N THR A 157 -9.37 3.70 22.13
CA THR A 157 -9.25 4.43 23.40
C THR A 157 -7.97 4.05 24.14
N ALA A 158 -7.63 2.77 24.20
CA ALA A 158 -6.38 2.29 24.81
C ALA A 158 -5.12 2.79 24.07
N ARG A 159 -5.25 3.18 22.81
CA ARG A 159 -4.18 3.79 22.00
C ARG A 159 -4.22 5.33 22.01
N GLY A 160 -4.94 5.94 22.95
CA GLY A 160 -4.99 7.39 23.12
C GLY A 160 -6.02 8.12 22.23
N VAL A 161 -6.91 7.40 21.54
CA VAL A 161 -7.96 8.00 20.71
C VAL A 161 -9.33 7.70 21.31
N ALA A 162 -9.86 8.59 22.13
CA ALA A 162 -11.20 8.46 22.73
C ALA A 162 -12.22 8.12 21.63
N THR A 163 -12.83 6.96 21.73
CA THR A 163 -13.74 6.45 20.70
C THR A 163 -14.94 5.78 21.34
N ARG A 164 -16.13 6.07 20.83
CA ARG A 164 -17.39 5.46 21.24
C ARG A 164 -17.86 4.44 20.20
N PRO A 165 -18.65 3.41 20.56
CA PRO A 165 -19.16 2.40 19.62
C PRO A 165 -19.96 2.99 18.44
N GLU A 166 -20.61 4.14 18.59
CA GLU A 166 -21.34 4.83 17.52
C GLU A 166 -20.42 5.41 16.43
N GLN A 167 -19.14 5.50 16.69
CA GLN A 167 -18.11 5.93 15.73
C GLN A 167 -17.54 4.78 14.90
N ILE A 168 -17.97 3.55 15.16
CA ILE A 168 -17.49 2.34 14.49
C ILE A 168 -18.59 1.78 13.59
N LEU A 169 -18.22 1.54 12.33
CA LEU A 169 -18.99 0.75 11.37
C LEU A 169 -18.18 -0.51 11.02
N VAL A 170 -18.72 -1.68 11.33
CA VAL A 170 -18.11 -2.97 10.95
C VAL A 170 -18.39 -3.26 9.49
N THR A 171 -17.40 -3.76 8.75
CA THR A 171 -17.46 -4.03 7.30
C THR A 171 -16.96 -5.44 6.96
N ALA A 172 -17.21 -5.90 5.73
CA ALA A 172 -16.69 -7.16 5.21
C ALA A 172 -15.21 -7.03 4.78
N GLY A 173 -14.34 -6.68 5.74
CA GLY A 173 -12.92 -6.40 5.53
C GLY A 173 -12.62 -4.95 5.12
N SER A 174 -11.32 -4.57 5.14
CA SER A 174 -10.88 -3.21 4.79
C SER A 174 -11.22 -2.83 3.35
N GLN A 175 -11.22 -3.76 2.40
CA GLN A 175 -11.58 -3.48 1.01
C GLN A 175 -13.02 -2.99 0.88
N HIS A 176 -13.96 -3.61 1.63
CA HIS A 176 -15.33 -3.13 1.69
C HIS A 176 -15.42 -1.75 2.36
N ALA A 177 -14.65 -1.51 3.43
CA ALA A 177 -14.55 -0.19 4.06
C ALA A 177 -14.09 0.88 3.05
N LEU A 178 -13.02 0.61 2.27
CA LEU A 178 -12.54 1.49 1.22
C LEU A 178 -13.61 1.78 0.17
N HIS A 179 -14.32 0.72 -0.31
CA HIS A 179 -15.39 0.86 -1.29
C HIS A 179 -16.52 1.76 -0.78
N LEU A 180 -16.97 1.57 0.46
CA LEU A 180 -18.02 2.39 1.06
C LEU A 180 -17.59 3.86 1.24
N VAL A 181 -16.37 4.10 1.76
CA VAL A 181 -15.88 5.46 2.00
C VAL A 181 -15.67 6.19 0.68
N LEU A 182 -15.01 5.56 -0.29
CA LEU A 182 -14.80 6.15 -1.62
C LEU A 182 -16.13 6.33 -2.37
N GLY A 183 -17.07 5.38 -2.22
CA GLY A 183 -18.40 5.46 -2.80
C GLY A 183 -19.23 6.64 -2.29
N LEU A 184 -19.03 7.04 -1.03
CA LEU A 184 -19.74 8.16 -0.41
C LEU A 184 -19.04 9.51 -0.61
N LEU A 185 -17.70 9.53 -0.69
CA LEU A 185 -16.90 10.75 -0.58
C LEU A 185 -16.15 11.12 -1.86
N ALA A 186 -16.12 10.25 -2.88
CA ALA A 186 -15.46 10.51 -4.16
C ALA A 186 -16.41 10.23 -5.32
N GLY A 187 -16.55 11.18 -6.22
CA GLY A 187 -17.33 11.09 -7.45
C GLY A 187 -16.48 11.27 -8.70
N PRO A 188 -17.12 11.21 -9.88
CA PRO A 188 -16.44 11.43 -11.16
C PRO A 188 -15.74 12.78 -11.22
N GLY A 189 -14.43 12.76 -11.52
CA GLY A 189 -13.60 13.95 -11.64
C GLY A 189 -13.03 14.48 -10.33
N ASP A 190 -13.50 14.01 -9.16
CA ASP A 190 -12.92 14.38 -7.87
C ASP A 190 -11.47 13.90 -7.78
N ALA A 191 -10.61 14.75 -7.21
CA ALA A 191 -9.22 14.39 -7.01
C ALA A 191 -9.05 13.62 -5.71
N VAL A 192 -8.48 12.41 -5.80
CA VAL A 192 -8.09 11.60 -4.66
C VAL A 192 -6.57 11.48 -4.64
N LEU A 193 -5.94 11.98 -3.57
CA LEU A 193 -4.51 11.87 -3.37
C LEU A 193 -4.19 10.48 -2.83
N VAL A 194 -3.17 9.82 -3.41
CA VAL A 194 -2.67 8.51 -2.98
C VAL A 194 -1.16 8.51 -2.91
N GLU A 195 -0.60 7.64 -2.09
CA GLU A 195 0.83 7.35 -2.08
C GLU A 195 1.27 6.67 -3.40
N SER A 196 2.53 6.78 -3.75
CA SER A 196 3.15 6.02 -4.85
C SER A 196 4.54 5.55 -4.41
N PRO A 197 4.74 4.23 -4.19
CA PRO A 197 3.77 3.13 -4.33
C PRO A 197 2.68 3.11 -3.26
N THR A 198 1.58 2.40 -3.55
CA THR A 198 0.48 2.18 -2.60
C THR A 198 -0.26 0.85 -2.85
N TYR A 199 -1.27 0.57 -2.06
CA TYR A 199 -2.12 -0.62 -2.21
C TYR A 199 -2.93 -0.57 -3.51
N PRO A 200 -2.77 -1.55 -4.43
CA PRO A 200 -3.36 -1.50 -5.78
C PRO A 200 -4.87 -1.32 -5.78
N HIS A 201 -5.57 -2.06 -4.93
CA HIS A 201 -7.04 -2.01 -4.92
C HIS A 201 -7.63 -0.70 -4.36
N ALA A 202 -6.85 0.12 -3.66
CA ALA A 202 -7.27 1.49 -3.32
C ALA A 202 -7.28 2.38 -4.57
N ILE A 203 -6.28 2.22 -5.45
CA ILE A 203 -6.23 2.89 -6.75
C ILE A 203 -7.43 2.47 -7.60
N ASP A 204 -7.67 1.16 -7.70
CA ASP A 204 -8.76 0.60 -8.51
C ASP A 204 -10.14 1.03 -7.99
N ALA A 205 -10.34 1.01 -6.67
CA ALA A 205 -11.58 1.45 -6.05
C ALA A 205 -11.88 2.93 -6.34
N ALA A 206 -10.85 3.79 -6.28
CA ALA A 206 -11.01 5.20 -6.64
C ALA A 206 -11.26 5.40 -8.15
N ARG A 207 -10.57 4.64 -9.02
CA ARG A 207 -10.81 4.65 -10.48
C ARG A 207 -12.23 4.22 -10.85
N GLN A 208 -12.75 3.17 -10.21
CA GLN A 208 -14.14 2.71 -10.42
C GLN A 208 -15.18 3.79 -10.10
N ARG A 209 -14.85 4.74 -9.22
CA ARG A 209 -15.71 5.91 -8.94
C ARG A 209 -15.55 7.05 -9.95
N GLY A 210 -14.68 6.89 -10.96
CA GLY A 210 -14.33 7.95 -11.91
C GLY A 210 -13.47 9.05 -11.28
N ALA A 211 -12.88 8.82 -10.13
CA ALA A 211 -12.01 9.77 -9.46
C ALA A 211 -10.68 9.93 -10.21
N ARG A 212 -10.13 11.13 -10.18
CA ARG A 212 -8.81 11.44 -10.71
C ARG A 212 -7.75 11.18 -9.65
N ILE A 213 -6.93 10.19 -9.87
CA ILE A 213 -5.85 9.82 -8.95
C ILE A 213 -4.73 10.86 -8.98
N VAL A 214 -4.28 11.28 -7.80
CA VAL A 214 -3.17 12.22 -7.61
C VAL A 214 -2.07 11.52 -6.82
N PRO A 215 -1.07 10.92 -7.50
CA PRO A 215 0.00 10.21 -6.81
C PRO A 215 0.98 11.19 -6.13
N VAL A 216 1.46 10.80 -4.96
CA VAL A 216 2.57 11.46 -4.27
C VAL A 216 3.62 10.43 -3.93
N GLY A 217 4.84 10.63 -4.47
CA GLY A 217 5.94 9.71 -4.25
C GLY A 217 6.32 9.61 -2.77
N ILE A 218 6.48 8.37 -2.30
CA ILE A 218 7.13 8.06 -1.03
C ILE A 218 8.43 7.30 -1.32
N SER A 219 9.42 7.45 -0.45
CA SER A 219 10.71 6.79 -0.57
C SER A 219 10.92 5.81 0.59
N HIS A 220 12.09 5.16 0.62
CA HIS A 220 12.51 4.38 1.79
C HIS A 220 12.67 5.23 3.06
N GLU A 221 12.83 6.55 2.93
CA GLU A 221 12.84 7.52 4.04
C GLU A 221 11.42 7.89 4.51
N GLY A 222 10.37 7.38 3.84
CA GLY A 222 8.98 7.64 4.16
C GLY A 222 8.38 8.83 3.42
N TRP A 223 7.53 9.56 4.10
CA TRP A 223 6.70 10.64 3.55
C TRP A 223 7.38 11.99 3.60
N ARG A 224 7.07 12.80 2.62
CA ARG A 224 7.51 14.18 2.49
C ARG A 224 6.30 15.11 2.66
N PRO A 225 6.06 15.73 3.83
CA PRO A 225 4.91 16.61 4.07
C PRO A 225 4.81 17.78 3.09
N ASP A 226 5.95 18.28 2.60
CA ASP A 226 6.00 19.34 1.60
C ASP A 226 5.47 18.89 0.22
N LEU A 227 5.76 17.64 -0.19
CA LEU A 227 5.22 17.06 -1.43
C LEU A 227 3.72 16.80 -1.31
N LEU A 228 3.27 16.24 -0.18
CA LEU A 228 1.85 16.03 0.12
C LEU A 228 1.08 17.35 0.08
N THR A 229 1.58 18.38 0.75
CA THR A 229 1.00 19.73 0.77
C THR A 229 0.94 20.34 -0.64
N GLY A 230 2.03 20.23 -1.40
CA GLY A 230 2.09 20.70 -2.77
C GLY A 230 1.07 20.01 -3.68
N ALA A 231 0.96 18.69 -3.57
CA ALA A 231 0.01 17.90 -4.34
C ALA A 231 -1.44 18.23 -3.99
N MET A 232 -1.76 18.34 -2.68
CA MET A 232 -3.07 18.72 -2.20
C MET A 232 -3.51 20.08 -2.76
N ARG A 233 -2.65 21.10 -2.62
CA ARG A 233 -2.90 22.45 -3.12
C ARG A 233 -3.11 22.49 -4.62
N GLN A 234 -2.26 21.82 -5.40
CA GLN A 234 -2.30 21.87 -6.86
C GLN A 234 -3.46 21.09 -7.47
N SER A 235 -3.82 19.99 -6.83
CA SER A 235 -4.88 19.12 -7.35
C SER A 235 -6.28 19.56 -6.91
N GLY A 236 -6.39 20.30 -5.80
CA GLY A 236 -7.65 20.58 -5.13
C GLY A 236 -8.27 19.33 -4.51
N ALA A 237 -7.45 18.29 -4.23
CA ALA A 237 -7.96 17.05 -3.64
C ALA A 237 -8.56 17.31 -2.25
N ARG A 238 -9.73 16.74 -2.02
CA ARG A 238 -10.47 16.80 -0.75
C ARG A 238 -10.42 15.47 0.02
N LEU A 239 -9.79 14.46 -0.55
CA LEU A 239 -9.59 13.14 0.05
C LEU A 239 -8.17 12.66 -0.25
N ALA A 240 -7.48 12.14 0.80
CA ALA A 240 -6.20 11.47 0.66
C ALA A 240 -6.26 10.09 1.30
N TYR A 241 -5.78 9.06 0.59
CA TYR A 241 -5.61 7.71 1.11
C TYR A 241 -4.15 7.48 1.47
N LEU A 242 -3.86 7.14 2.73
CA LEU A 242 -2.52 6.97 3.28
C LEU A 242 -2.45 5.73 4.18
N MET A 243 -1.26 5.11 4.24
CA MET A 243 -0.95 3.92 5.06
C MET A 243 0.23 4.23 5.98
N PRO A 244 0.02 4.91 7.13
CA PRO A 244 1.12 5.38 7.98
C PRO A 244 1.84 4.26 8.76
N ASP A 245 1.21 3.10 8.92
CA ASP A 245 1.73 1.98 9.73
C ASP A 245 2.20 0.83 8.83
N PHE A 246 3.53 0.65 8.72
CA PHE A 246 4.14 -0.40 7.90
C PHE A 246 3.56 -0.46 6.49
N GLN A 247 3.68 0.66 5.80
CA GLN A 247 3.11 0.94 4.48
C GLN A 247 3.28 -0.22 3.49
N ASN A 248 2.24 -0.61 2.81
CA ASN A 248 2.31 -1.60 1.73
C ASN A 248 2.48 -0.88 0.38
N PRO A 249 3.62 -1.10 -0.34
CA PRO A 249 4.54 -2.23 -0.15
C PRO A 249 5.84 -1.92 0.59
N THR A 250 6.14 -0.67 0.96
CA THR A 250 7.49 -0.23 1.39
C THR A 250 7.89 -0.68 2.80
N GLY A 251 6.93 -1.01 3.66
CA GLY A 251 7.16 -1.30 5.06
C GLY A 251 7.52 -0.07 5.92
N ALA A 252 7.43 1.14 5.37
CA ALA A 252 7.74 2.38 6.07
C ALA A 252 6.76 2.63 7.23
N LEU A 253 7.26 3.22 8.31
CA LEU A 253 6.49 3.64 9.49
C LEU A 253 6.56 5.16 9.61
N MET A 254 5.41 5.83 9.62
CA MET A 254 5.33 7.28 9.74
C MET A 254 5.47 7.69 11.22
N ASP A 255 6.39 8.59 11.50
CA ASP A 255 6.59 9.14 12.83
C ASP A 255 5.48 10.13 13.25
N ASP A 256 5.40 10.42 14.53
CA ASP A 256 4.35 11.28 15.11
C ASP A 256 4.45 12.73 14.60
N ALA A 257 5.64 13.25 14.34
CA ALA A 257 5.83 14.59 13.79
C ALA A 257 5.25 14.71 12.37
N THR A 258 5.51 13.70 11.55
CA THR A 258 4.96 13.62 10.19
C THR A 258 3.44 13.43 10.23
N ARG A 259 2.89 12.60 11.15
CA ARG A 259 1.44 12.42 11.35
C ARG A 259 0.77 13.74 11.71
N ALA A 260 1.33 14.49 12.65
CA ALA A 260 0.84 15.81 13.02
C ALA A 260 0.86 16.81 11.85
N ALA A 261 1.97 16.84 11.08
CA ALA A 261 2.10 17.71 9.91
C ALA A 261 1.08 17.38 8.82
N VAL A 262 0.84 16.10 8.52
CA VAL A 262 -0.14 15.64 7.53
C VAL A 262 -1.57 15.95 7.97
N THR A 263 -1.90 15.76 9.24
CA THR A 263 -3.23 16.12 9.79
C THR A 263 -3.46 17.62 9.74
N ALA A 264 -2.45 18.42 10.10
CA ALA A 264 -2.52 19.90 9.98
C ALA A 264 -2.65 20.35 8.50
N MET A 265 -2.02 19.66 7.57
CA MET A 265 -2.19 19.88 6.12
C MET A 265 -3.64 19.64 5.71
N ALA A 266 -4.23 18.50 6.09
CA ALA A 266 -5.62 18.17 5.77
C ALA A 266 -6.59 19.25 6.26
N ARG A 267 -6.39 19.76 7.48
CA ARG A 267 -7.15 20.88 8.04
C ARG A 267 -7.04 22.14 7.18
N ARG A 268 -5.82 22.54 6.80
CA ARG A 268 -5.59 23.76 6.00
C ARG A 268 -6.22 23.69 4.60
N HIS A 269 -6.33 22.50 4.04
CA HIS A 269 -6.88 22.28 2.69
C HIS A 269 -8.33 21.79 2.69
N ASP A 270 -8.99 21.77 3.84
CA ASP A 270 -10.35 21.27 4.02
C ASP A 270 -10.53 19.87 3.41
N ALA A 271 -9.58 18.98 3.66
CA ALA A 271 -9.54 17.63 3.13
C ALA A 271 -9.77 16.58 4.23
N LEU A 272 -10.26 15.42 3.84
CA LEU A 272 -10.38 14.22 4.67
C LEU A 272 -9.19 13.30 4.44
N LEU A 273 -8.76 12.59 5.47
CA LEU A 273 -7.72 11.58 5.45
C LEU A 273 -8.36 10.21 5.64
N LEU A 274 -8.29 9.37 4.62
CA LEU A 274 -8.65 7.95 4.69
C LEU A 274 -7.40 7.17 5.02
N ILE A 275 -7.30 6.72 6.27
CA ILE A 275 -6.10 6.12 6.85
C ILE A 275 -6.30 4.61 6.95
N ASP A 276 -5.47 3.87 6.24
CA ASP A 276 -5.44 2.42 6.31
C ASP A 276 -4.50 1.97 7.43
N GLU A 277 -5.07 1.39 8.47
CA GLU A 277 -4.39 0.90 9.66
C GLU A 277 -4.29 -0.64 9.68
N THR A 278 -4.45 -1.28 8.53
CA THR A 278 -4.52 -2.75 8.41
C THR A 278 -3.28 -3.47 8.96
N TRP A 279 -2.11 -2.84 8.90
CA TRP A 279 -0.84 -3.40 9.35
C TRP A 279 -0.39 -2.94 10.74
N GLN A 280 -1.09 -2.02 11.38
CA GLN A 280 -0.66 -1.32 12.60
C GLN A 280 -0.28 -2.24 13.79
N GLU A 281 -0.87 -3.43 13.88
CA GLU A 281 -0.63 -4.36 14.99
C GLU A 281 0.59 -5.29 14.74
N LEU A 282 1.24 -5.19 13.58
CA LEU A 282 2.26 -6.14 13.13
C LEU A 282 3.69 -5.57 13.21
N ALA A 283 4.05 -4.99 14.35
CA ALA A 283 5.44 -4.69 14.66
C ALA A 283 6.22 -5.99 14.85
N VAL A 284 7.31 -6.17 14.10
CA VAL A 284 8.21 -7.33 14.19
C VAL A 284 9.37 -7.05 15.13
N ASP A 285 9.94 -5.85 15.06
CA ASP A 285 10.97 -5.35 15.96
C ASP A 285 10.39 -4.35 16.95
N GLU A 286 11.20 -3.93 17.93
CA GLU A 286 10.88 -2.78 18.74
C GLU A 286 10.86 -1.53 17.85
N VAL A 287 9.75 -0.83 17.86
CA VAL A 287 9.57 0.45 17.16
C VAL A 287 9.23 1.53 18.17
N PRO A 288 9.57 2.80 17.87
CA PRO A 288 9.05 3.91 18.66
C PRO A 288 7.52 3.83 18.76
N HIS A 289 6.99 4.20 19.90
CA HIS A 289 5.54 4.32 20.03
C HIS A 289 5.04 5.36 19.02
N THR A 290 4.06 4.96 18.21
CA THR A 290 3.38 5.85 17.28
C THR A 290 1.90 5.92 17.62
N SER A 291 1.41 7.14 17.76
CA SER A 291 -0.01 7.39 18.01
C SER A 291 -0.81 7.21 16.72
N PRO A 292 -2.03 6.68 16.73
CA PRO A 292 -2.89 6.67 15.55
C PRO A 292 -3.03 8.08 14.94
N MET A 293 -3.18 8.18 13.61
CA MET A 293 -3.40 9.48 12.95
C MET A 293 -4.52 10.28 13.58
N ALA A 294 -5.58 9.59 14.04
CA ALA A 294 -6.72 10.21 14.70
C ALA A 294 -6.40 10.88 16.06
N ALA A 295 -5.24 10.60 16.67
CA ALA A 295 -4.79 11.29 17.88
C ALA A 295 -4.36 12.74 17.61
N PHE A 296 -3.99 13.07 16.37
CA PHE A 296 -3.59 14.39 15.92
C PHE A 296 -4.76 15.19 15.30
N ASP A 297 -5.95 14.57 15.22
CA ASP A 297 -7.13 15.12 14.54
C ASP A 297 -8.02 15.89 15.51
N THR A 298 -8.00 17.21 15.41
CA THR A 298 -8.84 18.11 16.20
C THR A 298 -10.19 18.44 15.56
N ASP A 299 -10.33 18.16 14.24
CA ASP A 299 -11.44 18.67 13.42
C ASP A 299 -12.26 17.54 12.77
N SER A 300 -12.07 16.30 13.22
CA SER A 300 -12.79 15.11 12.72
C SER A 300 -12.57 14.83 11.23
N ARG A 301 -11.36 15.01 10.75
CA ARG A 301 -10.97 14.80 9.34
C ARG A 301 -10.36 13.43 9.07
N VAL A 302 -10.03 12.66 10.10
CA VAL A 302 -9.43 11.33 9.96
C VAL A 302 -10.53 10.27 9.98
N ILE A 303 -10.54 9.47 8.93
CA ILE A 303 -11.35 8.26 8.76
C ILE A 303 -10.37 7.09 8.79
N SER A 304 -10.37 6.31 9.87
CA SER A 304 -9.51 5.13 9.97
C SER A 304 -10.21 3.88 9.45
N VAL A 305 -9.47 3.06 8.69
CA VAL A 305 -9.90 1.75 8.22
C VAL A 305 -9.02 0.68 8.86
N GLY A 306 -9.64 -0.22 9.59
CA GLY A 306 -8.97 -1.37 10.21
C GLY A 306 -9.44 -2.70 9.65
N SER A 307 -8.70 -3.77 9.93
CA SER A 307 -9.01 -5.11 9.44
C SER A 307 -8.53 -6.21 10.37
N ALA A 308 -9.33 -7.26 10.48
CA ALA A 308 -8.97 -8.53 11.11
C ALA A 308 -7.98 -9.36 10.26
N SER A 309 -7.87 -9.05 8.96
CA SER A 309 -7.24 -9.93 7.96
C SER A 309 -5.75 -10.16 8.16
N LYS A 310 -5.00 -9.18 8.69
CA LYS A 310 -3.54 -9.30 8.78
C LYS A 310 -3.08 -9.80 10.14
N LEU A 311 -3.75 -9.38 11.20
CA LEU A 311 -3.44 -9.86 12.54
C LEU A 311 -3.97 -11.28 12.75
N TRP A 312 -5.22 -11.52 12.40
CA TRP A 312 -5.86 -12.82 12.61
C TRP A 312 -5.89 -13.64 11.31
N TRP A 313 -6.89 -13.44 10.46
CA TRP A 313 -6.99 -14.22 9.23
C TRP A 313 -7.83 -13.54 8.16
N GLY A 314 -7.37 -13.58 6.93
CA GLY A 314 -8.07 -13.00 5.78
C GLY A 314 -9.43 -13.63 5.50
N GLY A 315 -9.62 -14.91 5.83
CA GLY A 315 -10.86 -15.64 5.67
C GLY A 315 -12.00 -15.16 6.58
N LEU A 316 -11.73 -14.46 7.68
CA LEU A 316 -12.75 -13.88 8.56
C LEU A 316 -13.57 -12.77 7.89
N ARG A 317 -13.04 -12.12 6.89
CA ARG A 317 -13.74 -11.05 6.16
C ARG A 317 -14.35 -9.97 7.07
N VAL A 318 -13.69 -9.60 8.16
CA VAL A 318 -14.09 -8.53 9.08
C VAL A 318 -13.11 -7.36 9.03
N GLY A 319 -13.65 -6.18 8.88
CA GLY A 319 -12.95 -4.90 8.98
C GLY A 319 -13.86 -3.86 9.61
N TRP A 320 -13.39 -2.63 9.70
CA TRP A 320 -14.17 -1.53 10.26
C TRP A 320 -13.73 -0.18 9.73
N VAL A 321 -14.65 0.78 9.82
CA VAL A 321 -14.36 2.20 9.68
C VAL A 321 -14.56 2.84 11.06
N ARG A 322 -13.57 3.65 11.50
CA ARG A 322 -13.73 4.60 12.59
C ARG A 322 -13.84 6.01 12.00
N ALA A 323 -14.90 6.69 12.32
CA ALA A 323 -15.17 8.06 11.86
C ALA A 323 -15.99 8.82 12.90
N THR A 324 -16.49 10.01 12.56
CA THR A 324 -17.55 10.65 13.38
C THR A 324 -18.80 9.79 13.37
N ALA A 325 -19.59 9.81 14.45
CA ALA A 325 -20.85 9.05 14.52
C ALA A 325 -21.83 9.44 13.39
N ALA A 326 -21.80 10.69 12.94
CA ALA A 326 -22.62 11.15 11.81
C ALA A 326 -22.16 10.50 10.49
N LEU A 327 -20.85 10.45 10.22
CA LEU A 327 -20.31 9.82 9.02
C LEU A 327 -20.49 8.30 9.06
N ALA A 328 -20.26 7.65 10.20
CA ALA A 328 -20.50 6.21 10.37
C ALA A 328 -21.95 5.82 10.04
N ARG A 329 -22.94 6.60 10.51
CA ARG A 329 -24.35 6.42 10.15
C ARG A 329 -24.62 6.62 8.65
N ARG A 330 -24.02 7.66 8.02
CA ARG A 330 -24.16 7.89 6.57
C ARG A 330 -23.58 6.72 5.76
N LEU A 331 -22.44 6.18 6.19
CA LEU A 331 -21.84 5.00 5.56
C LEU A 331 -22.72 3.75 5.74
N ALA A 332 -23.35 3.56 6.91
CA ALA A 332 -24.29 2.46 7.13
C ALA A 332 -25.51 2.57 6.22
N LEU A 333 -26.06 3.77 6.00
CA LEU A 333 -27.14 3.99 5.04
C LEU A 333 -26.69 3.72 3.59
N HIS A 334 -25.49 4.16 3.23
CA HIS A 334 -24.91 3.86 1.91
C HIS A 334 -24.67 2.37 1.70
N ARG A 335 -24.31 1.64 2.76
CA ARG A 335 -24.12 0.20 2.77
C ARG A 335 -25.40 -0.58 2.45
N ALA A 336 -26.59 -0.07 2.80
CA ALA A 336 -27.84 -0.79 2.66
C ALA A 336 -28.12 -1.33 1.24
N VAL A 337 -27.59 -0.64 0.21
CA VAL A 337 -27.70 -1.06 -1.20
C VAL A 337 -26.53 -1.93 -1.69
N VAL A 338 -25.55 -2.22 -0.82
CA VAL A 338 -24.36 -3.02 -1.15
C VAL A 338 -24.48 -4.43 -0.59
N ASP A 339 -24.64 -4.57 0.75
CA ASP A 339 -24.64 -5.87 1.43
C ASP A 339 -25.57 -5.93 2.67
N ILE A 340 -26.33 -4.87 2.93
CA ILE A 340 -27.26 -4.73 4.08
C ILE A 340 -26.52 -4.74 5.41
N ALA A 341 -25.86 -5.85 5.77
CA ALA A 341 -25.15 -6.07 7.04
C ALA A 341 -24.04 -7.12 6.86
N GLY A 342 -23.08 -7.17 7.79
CA GLY A 342 -22.03 -8.20 7.80
C GLY A 342 -22.48 -9.47 8.51
N PRO A 343 -21.79 -10.62 8.25
CA PRO A 343 -22.08 -11.90 8.87
C PRO A 343 -21.85 -11.84 10.39
N VAL A 344 -22.73 -12.49 11.15
CA VAL A 344 -22.73 -12.43 12.63
C VAL A 344 -21.61 -13.28 13.24
N LEU A 345 -21.40 -14.50 12.72
CA LEU A 345 -20.47 -15.47 13.30
C LEU A 345 -19.03 -14.96 13.28
N GLU A 346 -18.60 -14.42 12.15
CA GLU A 346 -17.26 -13.87 11.99
C GLU A 346 -17.04 -12.62 12.87
N GLN A 347 -18.07 -11.81 13.06
CA GLN A 347 -18.02 -10.68 13.98
C GLN A 347 -17.87 -11.14 15.43
N LEU A 348 -18.58 -12.17 15.86
CA LEU A 348 -18.43 -12.78 17.18
C LEU A 348 -17.03 -13.35 17.36
N ALA A 349 -16.52 -14.09 16.37
CA ALA A 349 -15.17 -14.63 16.39
C ALA A 349 -14.12 -13.52 16.57
N VAL A 350 -14.23 -12.42 15.81
CA VAL A 350 -13.32 -11.29 15.95
C VAL A 350 -13.45 -10.61 17.30
N ALA A 351 -14.64 -10.49 17.88
CA ALA A 351 -14.84 -9.95 19.21
C ALA A 351 -14.10 -10.82 20.29
N ARG A 352 -14.17 -12.15 20.16
CA ARG A 352 -13.42 -13.10 21.02
C ARG A 352 -11.90 -13.02 20.80
N LEU A 353 -11.46 -12.83 19.57
CA LEU A 353 -10.05 -12.68 19.23
C LEU A 353 -9.44 -11.38 19.81
N PHE A 354 -10.23 -10.33 20.01
CA PHE A 354 -9.76 -9.14 20.72
C PHE A 354 -9.37 -9.45 22.19
N ASP A 355 -10.01 -10.41 22.84
CA ASP A 355 -9.65 -10.84 24.19
C ASP A 355 -8.30 -11.56 24.22
N ARG A 356 -7.81 -12.08 23.06
CA ARG A 356 -6.52 -12.75 22.85
C ARG A 356 -5.54 -11.92 22.01
N LEU A 357 -5.72 -10.60 21.99
CA LEU A 357 -4.96 -9.69 21.11
C LEU A 357 -3.46 -9.81 21.33
N GLU A 358 -2.99 -9.74 22.59
CA GLU A 358 -1.56 -9.73 22.92
C GLU A 358 -0.91 -11.09 22.64
N GLU A 359 -1.60 -12.17 22.89
CA GLU A 359 -1.14 -13.53 22.55
C GLU A 359 -0.93 -13.66 21.04
N THR A 360 -1.94 -13.25 20.24
CA THR A 360 -1.86 -13.29 18.79
C THR A 360 -0.73 -12.38 18.26
N ARG A 361 -0.56 -11.19 18.82
CA ARG A 361 0.54 -10.29 18.45
C ARG A 361 1.91 -10.93 18.72
N ALA A 362 2.06 -11.59 19.86
CA ALA A 362 3.30 -12.28 20.20
C ALA A 362 3.58 -13.47 19.26
N GLU A 363 2.56 -14.26 18.91
CA GLU A 363 2.65 -15.33 17.89
C GLU A 363 3.08 -14.77 16.54
N ARG A 364 2.39 -13.73 16.05
CA ARG A 364 2.69 -13.08 14.76
C ARG A 364 4.10 -12.52 14.72
N ARG A 365 4.52 -11.84 15.80
CA ARG A 365 5.87 -11.26 15.88
C ARG A 365 6.93 -12.33 15.72
N ARG A 366 6.78 -13.49 16.40
CA ARG A 366 7.74 -14.61 16.29
C ARG A 366 7.76 -15.17 14.87
N ALA A 367 6.60 -15.48 14.30
CA ALA A 367 6.48 -16.06 12.98
C ALA A 367 7.02 -15.11 11.89
N LEU A 368 6.59 -13.85 11.87
CA LEU A 368 7.04 -12.87 10.90
C LEU A 368 8.53 -12.54 11.00
N ARG A 369 9.09 -12.55 12.21
CA ARG A 369 10.54 -12.36 12.42
C ARG A 369 11.34 -13.48 11.79
N ALA A 370 10.95 -14.74 12.02
CA ALA A 370 11.61 -15.89 11.41
C ALA A 370 11.50 -15.89 9.88
N SER A 371 10.30 -15.61 9.36
CA SER A 371 10.04 -15.56 7.94
C SER A 371 10.78 -14.41 7.24
N ARG A 372 10.79 -13.21 7.86
CA ARG A 372 11.56 -12.07 7.36
C ARG A 372 13.06 -12.35 7.31
N ALA A 373 13.61 -12.96 8.36
CA ALA A 373 15.02 -13.35 8.40
C ALA A 373 15.36 -14.30 7.26
N ALA A 374 14.59 -15.39 7.08
CA ALA A 374 14.81 -16.35 6.00
C ALA A 374 14.76 -15.70 4.60
N LEU A 375 13.80 -14.81 4.36
CA LEU A 375 13.71 -14.09 3.09
C LEU A 375 14.91 -13.15 2.88
N VAL A 376 15.28 -12.38 3.89
CA VAL A 376 16.39 -11.40 3.83
C VAL A 376 17.72 -12.12 3.62
N ASP A 377 17.99 -13.18 4.37
CA ASP A 377 19.24 -13.94 4.27
C ASP A 377 19.33 -14.66 2.91
N GLY A 378 18.25 -15.29 2.46
CA GLY A 378 18.20 -15.89 1.14
C GLY A 378 18.43 -14.89 -0.01
N LEU A 379 17.83 -13.70 0.06
CA LEU A 379 18.05 -12.65 -0.95
C LEU A 379 19.52 -12.16 -0.96
N ARG A 380 20.13 -11.98 0.20
CA ARG A 380 21.54 -11.55 0.31
C ARG A 380 22.50 -12.62 -0.22
N GLU A 381 22.19 -13.89 -0.03
CA GLU A 381 23.00 -15.01 -0.50
C GLU A 381 22.86 -15.24 -2.02
N HIS A 382 21.63 -15.22 -2.53
CA HIS A 382 21.35 -15.67 -3.90
C HIS A 382 21.15 -14.54 -4.92
N LEU A 383 20.82 -13.32 -4.45
CA LEU A 383 20.51 -12.15 -5.27
C LEU A 383 21.15 -10.87 -4.67
N PRO A 384 22.49 -10.89 -4.42
CA PRO A 384 23.19 -9.85 -3.65
C PRO A 384 23.15 -8.45 -4.30
N GLU A 385 22.91 -8.35 -5.60
CA GLU A 385 22.78 -7.10 -6.32
C GLU A 385 21.43 -6.39 -6.09
N TRP A 386 20.41 -7.10 -5.57
CA TRP A 386 19.15 -6.47 -5.21
C TRP A 386 19.27 -5.72 -3.89
N THR A 387 18.65 -4.56 -3.84
CA THR A 387 18.75 -3.71 -2.65
C THR A 387 17.37 -3.45 -2.01
N PHE A 388 17.34 -3.42 -0.70
CA PHE A 388 16.12 -3.20 0.07
C PHE A 388 16.43 -2.70 1.47
N THR A 389 15.47 -2.01 2.07
CA THR A 389 15.47 -1.69 3.50
C THR A 389 14.67 -2.76 4.23
N VAL A 390 15.24 -3.35 5.29
CA VAL A 390 14.53 -4.33 6.11
C VAL A 390 13.48 -3.61 6.97
N PRO A 391 12.17 -3.88 6.76
CA PRO A 391 11.13 -3.19 7.52
C PRO A 391 11.07 -3.70 8.96
N ARG A 392 10.73 -2.81 9.89
CA ARG A 392 10.60 -3.15 11.32
C ARG A 392 9.24 -3.77 11.67
N GLY A 393 8.35 -3.92 10.70
CA GLY A 393 7.02 -4.49 10.86
C GLY A 393 6.30 -4.65 9.52
N GLY A 394 5.01 -4.91 9.58
CA GLY A 394 4.21 -5.24 8.40
C GLY A 394 4.42 -6.67 7.93
N GLY A 395 4.30 -6.91 6.62
CA GLY A 395 4.40 -8.24 6.05
C GLY A 395 5.07 -8.28 4.68
N THR A 396 5.71 -7.18 4.23
CA THR A 396 6.24 -7.05 2.87
C THR A 396 7.61 -6.41 2.86
N LEU A 397 8.48 -6.89 1.96
CA LEU A 397 9.76 -6.32 1.60
C LEU A 397 9.64 -5.67 0.23
N TRP A 398 10.07 -4.41 0.10
CA TRP A 398 10.11 -3.68 -1.16
C TRP A 398 11.53 -3.70 -1.71
N VAL A 399 11.71 -4.46 -2.78
CA VAL A 399 13.03 -4.81 -3.31
C VAL A 399 13.27 -4.05 -4.61
N ARG A 400 14.39 -3.36 -4.70
CA ARG A 400 14.89 -2.73 -5.93
C ARG A 400 15.77 -3.74 -6.69
N LEU A 401 15.47 -3.94 -7.96
CA LEU A 401 16.05 -5.00 -8.80
C LEU A 401 17.37 -4.63 -9.49
N ASN A 402 17.81 -3.37 -9.38
CA ASN A 402 19.13 -2.88 -9.85
C ASN A 402 19.54 -3.32 -11.28
N GLY A 403 18.62 -3.21 -12.23
CA GLY A 403 18.87 -3.51 -13.65
C GLY A 403 17.87 -4.47 -14.27
N ASP A 404 17.24 -5.33 -13.46
CA ASP A 404 16.18 -6.21 -13.93
C ASP A 404 14.83 -5.45 -14.00
N ALA A 405 13.91 -5.93 -14.83
CA ALA A 405 12.53 -5.47 -14.92
C ALA A 405 11.59 -6.45 -14.21
N ALA A 406 10.70 -5.91 -13.38
CA ALA A 406 9.85 -6.74 -12.52
C ALA A 406 8.79 -7.54 -13.29
N THR A 407 8.21 -6.98 -14.36
CA THR A 407 7.18 -7.66 -15.15
C THR A 407 7.71 -8.90 -15.86
N PRO A 408 8.79 -8.83 -16.67
CA PRO A 408 9.39 -10.03 -17.27
C PRO A 408 9.88 -11.05 -16.24
N LEU A 409 10.43 -10.57 -15.11
CA LEU A 409 10.84 -11.46 -14.03
C LEU A 409 9.66 -12.21 -13.41
N ALA A 410 8.50 -11.55 -13.22
CA ALA A 410 7.31 -12.19 -12.68
C ALA A 410 6.76 -13.27 -13.64
N GLU A 411 6.81 -13.03 -14.96
CA GLU A 411 6.44 -13.99 -15.99
C GLU A 411 7.41 -15.21 -15.97
N ALA A 412 8.71 -14.96 -15.90
CA ALA A 412 9.71 -16.03 -15.80
C ALA A 412 9.53 -16.85 -14.51
N ALA A 413 9.31 -16.18 -13.37
CA ALA A 413 9.13 -16.83 -12.06
C ALA A 413 7.91 -17.75 -12.01
N ALA A 414 6.83 -17.43 -12.73
CA ALA A 414 5.67 -18.30 -12.85
C ALA A 414 6.04 -19.64 -13.46
N GLY A 415 6.89 -19.67 -14.51
CA GLY A 415 7.46 -20.89 -15.09
C GLY A 415 8.35 -21.69 -14.12
N HIS A 416 8.90 -21.05 -13.10
CA HIS A 416 9.69 -21.67 -12.03
C HIS A 416 8.88 -21.96 -10.77
N GLY A 417 7.54 -21.89 -10.82
CA GLY A 417 6.66 -22.24 -9.71
C GLY A 417 6.52 -21.16 -8.64
N VAL A 418 6.74 -19.87 -8.97
CA VAL A 418 6.57 -18.75 -8.04
C VAL A 418 5.72 -17.67 -8.69
N ARG A 419 4.65 -17.23 -8.01
CA ARG A 419 3.83 -16.10 -8.44
C ARG A 419 4.21 -14.84 -7.69
N LEU A 420 4.55 -13.79 -8.41
CA LEU A 420 5.06 -12.52 -7.88
C LEU A 420 4.04 -11.38 -8.04
N ALA A 421 4.28 -10.30 -7.29
CA ALA A 421 3.62 -9.02 -7.46
C ALA A 421 4.65 -7.98 -7.95
N PRO A 422 4.74 -7.71 -9.27
CA PRO A 422 5.68 -6.75 -9.82
C PRO A 422 5.34 -5.32 -9.40
N GLY A 423 6.37 -4.47 -9.35
CA GLY A 423 6.25 -3.08 -8.88
C GLY A 423 5.19 -2.26 -9.59
N PRO A 424 4.98 -2.38 -10.90
CA PRO A 424 3.93 -1.64 -11.62
C PRO A 424 2.51 -1.80 -11.06
N TRP A 425 2.20 -2.88 -10.36
CA TRP A 425 0.89 -3.03 -9.72
C TRP A 425 0.64 -2.04 -8.59
N PHE A 426 1.70 -1.57 -7.93
CA PHE A 426 1.65 -0.65 -6.79
C PHE A 426 1.77 0.83 -7.20
N GLY A 427 1.95 1.08 -8.49
CA GLY A 427 2.10 2.41 -9.07
C GLY A 427 1.00 2.77 -10.06
N LEU A 428 1.23 3.86 -10.77
CA LEU A 428 0.37 4.32 -11.85
C LEU A 428 1.11 4.22 -13.18
N GLU A 429 0.37 3.87 -14.23
CA GLU A 429 0.82 3.98 -15.62
C GLU A 429 2.16 3.27 -15.89
N GLY A 430 2.39 2.06 -15.35
CA GLY A 430 3.58 1.26 -15.62
C GLY A 430 4.87 1.76 -14.95
N THR A 431 4.79 2.69 -14.00
CA THR A 431 5.96 3.04 -13.16
C THR A 431 6.37 1.88 -12.27
N LEU A 432 7.56 1.96 -11.65
CA LEU A 432 8.05 1.01 -10.66
C LEU A 432 8.52 -0.35 -11.22
N GLU A 433 8.83 -0.43 -12.52
CA GLU A 433 9.38 -1.64 -13.15
C GLU A 433 10.72 -2.12 -12.53
N GLY A 434 11.47 -1.24 -11.89
CA GLY A 434 12.67 -1.60 -11.17
C GLY A 434 12.43 -2.17 -9.76
N TYR A 435 11.19 -2.48 -9.39
CA TYR A 435 10.84 -2.92 -8.04
C TYR A 435 9.98 -4.17 -8.02
N LEU A 436 10.10 -4.93 -6.91
CA LEU A 436 9.31 -6.13 -6.64
C LEU A 436 8.84 -6.10 -5.19
N ARG A 437 7.58 -6.45 -4.94
CA ARG A 437 7.10 -6.71 -3.58
C ARG A 437 7.22 -8.18 -3.24
N LEU A 438 7.95 -8.50 -2.16
CA LEU A 438 8.08 -9.85 -1.61
C LEU A 438 7.43 -9.89 -0.22
N PRO A 439 6.33 -10.64 -0.02
CA PRO A 439 5.75 -10.85 1.30
C PRO A 439 6.60 -11.83 2.11
N PHE A 440 6.71 -11.59 3.42
CA PHE A 440 7.31 -12.52 4.37
C PHE A 440 6.25 -13.11 5.33
N THR A 441 5.06 -13.41 4.78
CA THR A 441 3.94 -13.98 5.53
C THR A 441 3.82 -15.49 5.40
N LEU A 442 4.64 -16.11 4.55
CA LEU A 442 4.75 -17.56 4.38
C LEU A 442 5.80 -18.16 5.35
N PRO A 443 5.77 -19.48 5.59
CA PRO A 443 6.77 -20.16 6.41
C PRO A 443 8.21 -19.95 5.90
N PRO A 444 9.22 -19.92 6.80
CA PRO A 444 10.62 -19.70 6.42
C PRO A 444 11.12 -20.63 5.31
N GLN A 445 10.80 -21.91 5.39
CA GLN A 445 11.25 -22.93 4.41
C GLN A 445 10.69 -22.65 3.01
N VAL A 446 9.42 -22.22 2.93
CA VAL A 446 8.78 -21.85 1.65
C VAL A 446 9.44 -20.60 1.07
N LEU A 447 9.82 -19.63 1.90
CA LEU A 447 10.49 -18.41 1.45
C LEU A 447 11.92 -18.69 0.96
N THR A 448 12.67 -19.57 1.63
CA THR A 448 13.99 -20.02 1.16
C THR A 448 13.89 -20.69 -0.21
N GLU A 449 12.95 -21.59 -0.37
CA GLU A 449 12.68 -22.25 -1.66
C GLU A 449 12.29 -21.24 -2.74
N ALA A 450 11.42 -20.28 -2.41
CA ALA A 450 11.01 -19.25 -3.35
C ALA A 450 12.19 -18.40 -3.84
N VAL A 451 13.15 -18.04 -2.98
CA VAL A 451 14.33 -17.28 -3.39
C VAL A 451 15.23 -18.06 -4.33
N VAL A 452 15.44 -19.37 -4.09
CA VAL A 452 16.21 -20.24 -5.00
C VAL A 452 15.55 -20.28 -6.38
N ARG A 453 14.22 -20.43 -6.43
CA ARG A 453 13.48 -20.42 -7.70
C ARG A 453 13.51 -19.05 -8.40
N LEU A 454 13.49 -17.95 -7.64
CA LEU A 454 13.63 -16.59 -8.18
C LEU A 454 15.00 -16.40 -8.84
N ARG A 455 16.06 -16.89 -8.22
CA ARG A 455 17.39 -16.89 -8.81
C ARG A 455 17.39 -17.65 -10.14
N ALA A 456 16.84 -18.88 -10.18
CA ALA A 456 16.76 -19.68 -11.39
C ALA A 456 15.97 -18.97 -12.50
N ALA A 457 14.83 -18.33 -12.15
CA ALA A 457 14.02 -17.57 -13.09
C ALA A 457 14.78 -16.38 -13.70
N ARG A 458 15.58 -15.70 -12.90
CA ARG A 458 16.42 -14.58 -13.35
C ARG A 458 17.55 -15.03 -14.29
N GLU A 459 18.21 -16.15 -13.96
CA GLU A 459 19.36 -16.66 -14.71
C GLU A 459 18.95 -17.32 -16.04
N HIS A 460 17.81 -18.01 -16.08
CA HIS A 460 17.41 -18.85 -17.19
C HIS A 460 16.21 -18.33 -17.99
N GLY A 461 15.55 -17.25 -17.53
CA GLY A 461 14.31 -16.75 -18.12
C GLY A 461 13.12 -17.70 -17.92
N PRO A 462 12.05 -17.60 -18.74
CA PRO A 462 10.87 -18.43 -18.60
C PRO A 462 11.19 -19.90 -18.85
N ALA A 463 10.97 -20.75 -17.84
CA ALA A 463 11.00 -22.21 -18.00
C ALA A 463 9.71 -22.69 -18.67
N GLY A 464 9.75 -23.83 -19.35
CA GLY A 464 8.53 -24.53 -19.78
C GLY A 464 7.65 -24.89 -18.56
N PRO A 465 6.39 -25.33 -18.75
CA PRO A 465 5.46 -25.59 -17.66
C PRO A 465 6.11 -26.50 -16.61
N ALA A 466 6.24 -25.97 -15.37
CA ALA A 466 6.88 -26.69 -14.29
C ALA A 466 6.04 -27.91 -13.87
N PRO A 467 6.67 -29.07 -13.57
CA PRO A 467 5.94 -30.19 -12.98
C PRO A 467 5.41 -29.78 -11.61
N VAL A 468 4.13 -30.07 -11.36
CA VAL A 468 3.48 -29.82 -10.07
C VAL A 468 4.19 -30.62 -8.98
N PRO A 469 4.74 -30.00 -7.92
CA PRO A 469 5.40 -30.75 -6.86
C PRO A 469 4.39 -31.61 -6.10
N ALA A 470 4.65 -32.90 -6.00
CA ALA A 470 3.81 -33.87 -5.29
C ALA A 470 3.73 -33.65 -3.76
N SER A 471 4.53 -32.74 -3.20
CA SER A 471 4.68 -32.53 -1.75
C SER A 471 3.73 -31.51 -1.10
N LEU A 472 2.94 -30.77 -1.86
CA LEU A 472 1.99 -29.79 -1.30
C LEU A 472 0.60 -30.37 -1.00
N SER A 473 0.29 -31.60 -1.43
CA SER A 473 -0.95 -32.30 -1.10
C SER A 473 -1.03 -32.87 0.32
N ALA A 474 0.02 -32.78 1.10
CA ALA A 474 0.08 -33.36 2.45
C ALA A 474 -0.01 -32.32 3.59
N MET A 475 -0.31 -31.05 3.29
CA MET A 475 -0.43 -29.96 4.28
C MET A 475 -1.79 -29.25 4.19
N VAL A 476 -2.85 -29.97 3.91
CA VAL A 476 -4.25 -29.49 4.13
C VAL A 476 -4.84 -30.22 5.32
#